data_dccfc5583cd5df1e439c8211fabbac62
#
_entry.id   dccfc5583cd5df1e439c8211fabbac62
#
_cell.length_a   1.000
_cell.length_b   1.000
_cell.length_c   1.000
_cell.angle_alpha   90.00
_cell.angle_beta   90.00
_cell.angle_gamma   90.00
#
_symmetry.space_group_name_H-M   'P 1'
#
loop_
_entity.id
_entity.type
_entity.pdbx_description
1 polymer ?
#
loop_
_entity_poly.entity_id
_entity_poly.type
_entity_poly.pdbx_seq_one_letter_code
_entity_poly.pdbx_strand_id
1 'polypeptide(L)'
;MSQAIFAVLSDFFGYADDGMDVVYGDTAQECNLKLQSIIAQRSEWYRKIGLALNISKTEIMGFNFIPDPITIGNHTISAKHKIKFLGIKIQDNLKWTDHVTSLCGKITADGRHLSVSDRRILYFGWINGPLLANGLSFLPTINETESKQLQTACNNGVRAIMGLSRYGYVEVSALRRKLNIPSISTLTNRITATAAWKKFHNNIPPSVSGPMTRSRESQNLPHPDQRGHLGKLSSSILTLAWNKLDSIIKKSESLYTVKNKVKALYKH
;
A
#
# COMPACT_ATOMS: atom_id res chain seq x y z
N MET A 1 -22.44 0.50 24.01
CA MET A 1 -22.05 0.48 22.58
C MET A 1 -22.64 -0.76 21.95
N SER A 2 -23.75 -0.65 21.22
CA SER A 2 -24.33 -1.77 20.51
C SER A 2 -23.51 -2.00 19.24
N GLN A 3 -22.80 -3.12 19.14
CA GLN A 3 -22.22 -3.58 17.88
C GLN A 3 -23.36 -3.81 16.89
N ALA A 4 -23.46 -2.96 15.87
CA ALA A 4 -24.32 -3.25 14.74
C ALA A 4 -23.65 -4.39 13.94
N ILE A 5 -24.18 -5.62 14.10
CA ILE A 5 -23.74 -6.77 13.31
C ILE A 5 -24.38 -6.60 11.93
N PHE A 6 -23.57 -6.24 10.94
CA PHE A 6 -24.00 -6.19 9.55
C PHE A 6 -23.95 -7.62 8.98
N ALA A 7 -25.13 -8.16 8.64
CA ALA A 7 -25.29 -9.54 8.18
C ALA A 7 -24.87 -9.78 6.72
N VAL A 8 -24.20 -8.82 6.07
CA VAL A 8 -23.73 -8.94 4.67
C VAL A 8 -22.24 -9.24 4.66
N LEU A 9 -21.83 -10.24 3.89
CA LEU A 9 -20.43 -10.59 3.70
C LEU A 9 -19.69 -9.46 2.94
N SER A 10 -19.16 -8.51 3.69
CA SER A 10 -18.30 -7.44 3.20
C SER A 10 -17.19 -7.17 4.19
N ASP A 11 -16.03 -6.80 3.67
CA ASP A 11 -14.95 -6.27 4.48
C ASP A 11 -15.09 -4.74 4.56
N PHE A 12 -15.16 -4.21 5.76
CA PHE A 12 -15.18 -2.77 6.01
C PHE A 12 -13.82 -2.28 6.49
N PHE A 13 -13.32 -1.24 5.85
CA PHE A 13 -12.10 -0.55 6.21
C PHE A 13 -12.43 0.90 6.54
N GLY A 14 -12.27 1.30 7.80
CA GLY A 14 -12.54 2.66 8.27
C GLY A 14 -11.28 3.34 8.77
N TYR A 15 -11.13 4.63 8.45
CA TYR A 15 -10.10 5.50 9.00
C TYR A 15 -10.67 6.91 9.18
N ALA A 16 -10.83 7.33 10.43
CA ALA A 16 -11.49 8.58 10.80
C ALA A 16 -12.91 8.65 10.20
N ASP A 17 -13.15 9.60 9.31
CA ASP A 17 -14.40 9.81 8.57
C ASP A 17 -14.46 9.07 7.22
N ASP A 18 -13.33 8.55 6.74
CA ASP A 18 -13.28 7.79 5.49
C ASP A 18 -13.62 6.31 5.72
N GLY A 19 -14.54 5.75 4.96
CA GLY A 19 -14.91 4.33 4.98
C GLY A 19 -14.88 3.71 3.60
N MET A 20 -14.50 2.43 3.52
CA MET A 20 -14.52 1.62 2.31
C MET A 20 -15.16 0.28 2.62
N ASP A 21 -16.22 -0.07 1.89
CA ASP A 21 -16.82 -1.42 1.90
C ASP A 21 -16.34 -2.17 0.66
N VAL A 22 -15.91 -3.42 0.84
CA VAL A 22 -15.52 -4.32 -0.24
C VAL A 22 -16.47 -5.50 -0.25
N VAL A 23 -17.15 -5.72 -1.38
CA VAL A 23 -18.08 -6.83 -1.58
C VAL A 23 -17.50 -7.86 -2.54
N TYR A 24 -17.84 -9.11 -2.31
CA TYR A 24 -17.43 -10.25 -3.13
C TYR A 24 -18.65 -11.00 -3.61
N GLY A 25 -18.62 -11.49 -4.84
CA GLY A 25 -19.68 -12.31 -5.42
C GLY A 25 -19.16 -13.08 -6.63
N ASP A 26 -19.83 -14.15 -6.95
CA ASP A 26 -19.51 -14.98 -8.12
C ASP A 26 -20.02 -14.34 -9.43
N THR A 27 -21.01 -13.44 -9.32
CA THR A 27 -21.59 -12.71 -10.44
C THR A 27 -21.65 -11.21 -10.20
N ALA A 28 -21.66 -10.42 -11.28
CA ALA A 28 -21.84 -8.97 -11.21
C ALA A 28 -23.18 -8.59 -10.54
N GLN A 29 -24.24 -9.35 -10.83
CA GLN A 29 -25.56 -9.11 -10.25
C GLN A 29 -25.55 -9.32 -8.73
N GLU A 30 -24.91 -10.36 -8.24
CA GLU A 30 -24.75 -10.61 -6.80
C GLU A 30 -23.99 -9.47 -6.12
N CYS A 31 -22.88 -9.03 -6.71
CA CYS A 31 -22.10 -7.90 -6.22
C CYS A 31 -22.92 -6.61 -6.15
N ASN A 32 -23.73 -6.32 -7.20
CA ASN A 32 -24.59 -5.14 -7.23
C ASN A 32 -25.64 -5.18 -6.14
N LEU A 33 -26.31 -6.31 -5.92
CA LEU A 33 -27.32 -6.48 -4.86
C LEU A 33 -26.70 -6.29 -3.46
N LYS A 34 -25.54 -6.91 -3.22
CA LYS A 34 -24.80 -6.74 -1.96
C LYS A 34 -24.41 -5.27 -1.74
N LEU A 35 -23.89 -4.61 -2.77
CA LEU A 35 -23.46 -3.22 -2.69
C LEU A 35 -24.63 -2.27 -2.37
N GLN A 36 -25.79 -2.44 -3.03
CA GLN A 36 -27.00 -1.69 -2.73
C GLN A 36 -27.46 -1.90 -1.29
N SER A 37 -27.47 -3.16 -0.82
CA SER A 37 -27.84 -3.50 0.56
C SER A 37 -26.92 -2.83 1.58
N ILE A 38 -25.60 -2.88 1.37
CA ILE A 38 -24.61 -2.29 2.28
C ILE A 38 -24.77 -0.78 2.34
N ILE A 39 -24.91 -0.11 1.20
CA ILE A 39 -25.08 1.34 1.16
C ILE A 39 -26.36 1.77 1.90
N ALA A 40 -27.46 1.04 1.72
CA ALA A 40 -28.71 1.30 2.45
C ALA A 40 -28.51 1.14 3.96
N GLN A 41 -27.86 0.05 4.40
CA GLN A 41 -27.57 -0.21 5.81
C GLN A 41 -26.65 0.86 6.42
N ARG A 42 -25.60 1.28 5.69
CA ARG A 42 -24.67 2.34 6.12
C ARG A 42 -25.39 3.68 6.25
N SER A 43 -26.19 4.05 5.25
CA SER A 43 -26.97 5.29 5.28
C SER A 43 -27.91 5.35 6.48
N GLU A 44 -28.60 4.25 6.77
CA GLU A 44 -29.50 4.16 7.94
C GLU A 44 -28.72 4.21 9.25
N TRP A 45 -27.58 3.52 9.33
CA TRP A 45 -26.74 3.56 10.52
C TRP A 45 -26.19 4.98 10.79
N TYR A 46 -25.65 5.66 9.77
CA TYR A 46 -25.21 7.04 9.90
C TYR A 46 -26.33 7.97 10.36
N ARG A 47 -27.53 7.81 9.80
CA ARG A 47 -28.70 8.59 10.21
C ARG A 47 -29.04 8.40 11.69
N LYS A 48 -28.95 7.16 12.21
CA LYS A 48 -29.23 6.86 13.64
C LYS A 48 -28.23 7.50 14.59
N ILE A 49 -27.00 7.72 14.18
CA ILE A 49 -25.97 8.37 15.01
C ILE A 49 -25.81 9.87 14.72
N GLY A 50 -26.74 10.45 13.95
CA GLY A 50 -26.75 11.88 13.64
C GLY A 50 -25.75 12.31 12.59
N LEU A 51 -25.22 11.37 11.78
CA LEU A 51 -24.33 11.64 10.66
C LEU A 51 -25.05 11.45 9.32
N ALA A 52 -24.51 12.03 8.27
CA ALA A 52 -25.01 11.84 6.91
C ALA A 52 -23.88 11.36 6.00
N LEU A 53 -24.21 10.40 5.12
CA LEU A 53 -23.30 9.98 4.07
C LEU A 53 -23.08 11.13 3.08
N ASN A 54 -21.83 11.46 2.82
CA ASN A 54 -21.51 12.48 1.82
C ASN A 54 -21.57 11.87 0.41
N ILE A 55 -22.74 11.95 -0.21
CA ILE A 55 -23.03 11.32 -1.51
C ILE A 55 -22.11 11.88 -2.60
N SER A 56 -21.79 13.17 -2.59
CA SER A 56 -20.95 13.81 -3.61
C SER A 56 -19.49 13.30 -3.58
N LYS A 57 -19.04 12.75 -2.44
CA LYS A 57 -17.72 12.14 -2.27
C LYS A 57 -17.75 10.61 -2.30
N THR A 58 -18.95 10.00 -2.30
CA THR A 58 -19.08 8.56 -2.38
C THR A 58 -18.78 8.09 -3.80
N GLU A 59 -17.89 7.13 -3.93
CA GLU A 59 -17.43 6.59 -5.21
C GLU A 59 -17.60 5.07 -5.23
N ILE A 60 -17.94 4.52 -6.39
CA ILE A 60 -18.13 3.08 -6.62
C ILE A 60 -17.17 2.63 -7.72
N MET A 61 -16.57 1.47 -7.55
CA MET A 61 -15.71 0.84 -8.57
C MET A 61 -15.85 -0.68 -8.49
N GLY A 62 -15.84 -1.35 -9.62
CA GLY A 62 -15.77 -2.81 -9.69
C GLY A 62 -14.45 -3.27 -10.29
N PHE A 63 -14.05 -4.48 -9.91
CA PHE A 63 -12.91 -5.19 -10.50
C PHE A 63 -13.47 -6.31 -11.39
N ASN A 64 -13.02 -6.38 -12.65
CA ASN A 64 -13.49 -7.33 -13.67
C ASN A 64 -14.94 -7.13 -14.15
N PHE A 65 -15.68 -6.17 -13.63
CA PHE A 65 -17.01 -5.78 -14.09
C PHE A 65 -17.28 -4.31 -13.79
N ILE A 66 -18.28 -3.73 -14.46
CA ILE A 66 -18.74 -2.36 -14.17
C ILE A 66 -19.99 -2.47 -13.29
N PRO A 67 -19.98 -1.98 -12.05
CA PRO A 67 -21.15 -1.94 -11.19
C PRO A 67 -22.27 -1.11 -11.80
N ASP A 68 -23.51 -1.53 -11.58
CA ASP A 68 -24.67 -0.73 -11.92
C ASP A 68 -24.70 0.56 -11.09
N PRO A 69 -25.28 1.65 -11.62
CA PRO A 69 -25.49 2.86 -10.85
C PRO A 69 -26.32 2.61 -9.60
N ILE A 70 -25.93 3.16 -8.46
CA ILE A 70 -26.62 3.03 -7.18
C ILE A 70 -27.35 4.33 -6.87
N THR A 71 -28.63 4.24 -6.53
CA THR A 71 -29.44 5.39 -6.13
C THR A 71 -29.54 5.48 -4.61
N ILE A 72 -29.21 6.64 -4.05
CA ILE A 72 -29.35 6.97 -2.64
C ILE A 72 -30.21 8.23 -2.53
N GLY A 73 -31.44 8.08 -2.05
CA GLY A 73 -32.42 9.16 -2.11
C GLY A 73 -32.67 9.60 -3.56
N ASN A 74 -32.41 10.88 -3.86
CA ASN A 74 -32.55 11.47 -5.20
C ASN A 74 -31.25 11.52 -6.00
N HIS A 75 -30.17 10.91 -5.51
CA HIS A 75 -28.85 10.94 -6.14
C HIS A 75 -28.46 9.58 -6.69
N THR A 76 -27.94 9.58 -7.91
CA THR A 76 -27.42 8.37 -8.55
C THR A 76 -25.90 8.45 -8.63
N ILE A 77 -25.23 7.42 -8.12
CA ILE A 77 -23.76 7.28 -8.14
C ILE A 77 -23.43 6.26 -9.22
N SER A 78 -22.70 6.70 -10.23
CA SER A 78 -22.19 5.84 -11.30
C SER A 78 -20.81 5.30 -10.96
N ALA A 79 -20.49 4.11 -11.49
CA ALA A 79 -19.18 3.50 -11.31
C ALA A 79 -18.05 4.34 -11.94
N LYS A 80 -16.91 4.35 -11.30
CA LYS A 80 -15.68 4.99 -11.77
C LYS A 80 -14.61 3.95 -12.09
N HIS A 81 -13.77 4.23 -13.08
CA HIS A 81 -12.60 3.41 -13.42
C HIS A 81 -11.43 3.62 -12.43
N LYS A 82 -11.49 4.66 -11.63
CA LYS A 82 -10.48 4.97 -10.62
C LYS A 82 -11.09 5.71 -9.45
N ILE A 83 -10.64 5.33 -8.25
CA ILE A 83 -11.01 5.98 -6.99
C ILE A 83 -9.76 6.37 -6.21
N LYS A 84 -9.93 7.27 -5.24
CA LYS A 84 -8.86 7.65 -4.32
C LYS A 84 -9.28 7.34 -2.89
N PHE A 85 -8.55 6.44 -2.23
CA PHE A 85 -8.76 6.10 -0.83
C PHE A 85 -7.48 6.29 -0.03
N LEU A 86 -7.53 7.05 1.06
CA LEU A 86 -6.39 7.35 1.96
C LEU A 86 -5.11 7.78 1.21
N GLY A 87 -5.27 8.57 0.14
CA GLY A 87 -4.15 9.06 -0.66
C GLY A 87 -3.65 8.11 -1.75
N ILE A 88 -4.15 6.88 -1.81
CA ILE A 88 -3.84 5.89 -2.84
C ILE A 88 -4.87 5.99 -3.96
N LYS A 89 -4.40 6.03 -5.21
CA LYS A 89 -5.26 5.91 -6.39
C LYS A 89 -5.33 4.45 -6.79
N ILE A 90 -6.53 3.89 -6.75
CA ILE A 90 -6.83 2.51 -7.11
C ILE A 90 -7.54 2.54 -8.47
N GLN A 91 -7.17 1.64 -9.40
CA GLN A 91 -7.77 1.50 -10.72
C GLN A 91 -8.48 0.14 -10.82
N ASP A 92 -9.56 0.07 -11.60
CA ASP A 92 -10.36 -1.14 -11.84
C ASP A 92 -9.58 -2.29 -12.46
N ASN A 93 -8.53 -1.97 -13.21
CA ASN A 93 -7.59 -2.92 -13.81
C ASN A 93 -6.43 -3.32 -12.88
N LEU A 94 -6.44 -2.84 -11.62
CA LEU A 94 -5.44 -3.10 -10.57
C LEU A 94 -4.00 -2.71 -10.95
N LYS A 95 -3.82 -1.83 -11.94
CA LYS A 95 -2.53 -1.24 -12.27
C LYS A 95 -2.27 -0.02 -11.39
N TRP A 96 -1.01 0.28 -11.16
CA TRP A 96 -0.58 1.40 -10.34
C TRP A 96 -0.14 2.62 -11.14
N THR A 97 -0.33 2.61 -12.45
CA THR A 97 0.19 3.61 -13.39
C THR A 97 -0.24 5.04 -13.01
N ASP A 98 -1.53 5.27 -12.72
CA ASP A 98 -2.05 6.59 -12.32
C ASP A 98 -1.51 7.02 -10.95
N HIS A 99 -1.36 6.07 -10.02
CA HIS A 99 -0.80 6.36 -8.70
C HIS A 99 0.67 6.76 -8.79
N VAL A 100 1.48 5.96 -9.50
CA VAL A 100 2.91 6.21 -9.72
C VAL A 100 3.12 7.53 -10.47
N THR A 101 2.37 7.78 -11.54
CA THR A 101 2.43 9.06 -12.28
C THR A 101 2.11 10.26 -11.39
N SER A 102 1.08 10.13 -10.53
CA SER A 102 0.72 11.17 -9.57
C SER A 102 1.81 11.44 -8.53
N LEU A 103 2.48 10.37 -8.06
CA LEU A 103 3.63 10.51 -7.15
C LEU A 103 4.80 11.19 -7.86
N CYS A 104 5.13 10.76 -9.07
CA CYS A 104 6.21 11.37 -9.86
C CYS A 104 5.99 12.86 -10.11
N GLY A 105 4.74 13.27 -10.38
CA GLY A 105 4.39 14.69 -10.58
C GLY A 105 4.64 15.58 -9.36
N LYS A 106 4.55 15.04 -8.16
CA LYS A 106 4.84 15.79 -6.91
C LYS A 106 6.33 16.04 -6.69
N ILE A 107 7.20 15.28 -7.34
CA ILE A 107 8.65 15.33 -7.14
C ILE A 107 9.31 16.50 -7.89
N THR A 108 8.60 17.14 -8.81
CA THR A 108 9.16 18.18 -9.69
C THR A 108 9.09 19.59 -9.11
N ALA A 109 8.70 19.76 -7.84
CA ALA A 109 8.62 21.08 -7.21
C ALA A 109 9.98 21.79 -7.18
N ASP A 110 10.05 22.99 -7.72
CA ASP A 110 11.27 23.81 -7.80
C ASP A 110 11.60 24.45 -6.44
N GLY A 111 12.59 23.91 -5.77
CA GLY A 111 13.07 24.42 -4.49
C GLY A 111 14.42 25.10 -4.57
N ARG A 112 14.87 25.60 -5.75
CA ARG A 112 16.21 26.17 -5.96
C ARG A 112 16.54 27.36 -5.05
N HIS A 113 15.55 28.06 -4.55
CA HIS A 113 15.71 29.20 -3.62
C HIS A 113 15.99 28.75 -2.17
N LEU A 114 15.82 27.48 -1.87
CA LEU A 114 15.94 26.93 -0.53
C LEU A 114 17.37 26.41 -0.27
N SER A 115 17.76 26.36 1.00
CA SER A 115 19.01 25.72 1.40
C SER A 115 18.96 24.20 1.10
N VAL A 116 20.12 23.55 1.06
CA VAL A 116 20.20 22.09 0.87
C VAL A 116 19.45 21.34 1.97
N SER A 117 19.51 21.83 3.21
CA SER A 117 18.80 21.23 4.33
C SER A 117 17.28 21.32 4.17
N ASP A 118 16.76 22.50 3.74
CA ASP A 118 15.31 22.67 3.55
C ASP A 118 14.79 21.81 2.40
N ARG A 119 15.53 21.78 1.28
CA ARG A 119 15.20 20.90 0.14
C ARG A 119 15.18 19.43 0.55
N ARG A 120 16.07 19.02 1.46
CA ARG A 120 16.08 17.68 2.00
C ARG A 120 14.85 17.41 2.87
N ILE A 121 14.45 18.35 3.71
CA ILE A 121 13.21 18.24 4.52
C ILE A 121 11.99 18.08 3.61
N LEU A 122 11.88 18.93 2.57
CA LEU A 122 10.79 18.83 1.59
C LEU A 122 10.78 17.49 0.86
N TYR A 123 11.94 16.99 0.46
CA TYR A 123 12.05 15.67 -0.17
C TYR A 123 11.52 14.56 0.75
N PHE A 124 11.93 14.56 2.00
CA PHE A 124 11.46 13.53 2.95
C PHE A 124 9.97 13.68 3.26
N GLY A 125 9.43 14.88 3.38
CA GLY A 125 8.01 15.11 3.63
C GLY A 125 7.13 14.76 2.42
N TRP A 126 7.49 15.23 1.23
CA TRP A 126 6.61 15.14 0.05
C TRP A 126 6.78 13.87 -0.77
N ILE A 127 7.95 13.27 -0.73
CA ILE A 127 8.29 12.10 -1.54
C ILE A 127 8.40 10.85 -0.67
N ASN A 128 9.31 10.90 0.29
CA ASN A 128 9.61 9.73 1.10
C ASN A 128 8.48 9.44 2.11
N GLY A 129 7.80 10.48 2.62
CA GLY A 129 6.66 10.34 3.52
C GLY A 129 5.52 9.50 2.92
N PRO A 130 4.95 9.87 1.77
CA PRO A 130 3.93 9.07 1.09
C PRO A 130 4.41 7.65 0.70
N LEU A 131 5.68 7.50 0.28
CA LEU A 131 6.25 6.19 -0.03
C LEU A 131 6.37 5.30 1.21
N LEU A 132 6.72 5.87 2.37
CA LEU A 132 6.80 5.12 3.63
C LEU A 132 5.42 4.82 4.21
N ALA A 133 4.48 5.75 4.12
CA ALA A 133 3.14 5.59 4.67
C ALA A 133 2.32 4.55 3.89
N ASN A 134 2.33 4.64 2.57
CA ASN A 134 1.45 3.86 1.69
C ASN A 134 2.21 2.83 0.83
N GLY A 135 3.54 2.82 0.88
CA GLY A 135 4.38 2.02 -0.02
C GLY A 135 4.11 0.53 0.04
N LEU A 136 3.73 -0.01 1.20
CA LEU A 136 3.41 -1.43 1.34
C LEU A 136 2.25 -1.85 0.43
N SER A 137 1.29 -0.95 0.19
CA SER A 137 0.09 -1.25 -0.60
C SER A 137 0.37 -1.41 -2.09
N PHE A 138 1.42 -0.78 -2.63
CA PHE A 138 1.67 -0.78 -4.07
C PHE A 138 3.11 -1.14 -4.48
N LEU A 139 4.14 -0.71 -3.74
CA LEU A 139 5.55 -0.93 -4.14
C LEU A 139 5.91 -2.40 -4.42
N PRO A 140 5.43 -3.40 -3.65
CA PRO A 140 5.75 -4.79 -3.92
C PRO A 140 5.07 -5.36 -5.18
N THR A 141 4.09 -4.64 -5.74
CA THR A 141 3.23 -5.12 -6.85
C THR A 141 3.36 -4.28 -8.12
N ILE A 142 4.10 -3.16 -8.08
CA ILE A 142 4.37 -2.37 -9.29
C ILE A 142 5.23 -3.17 -10.27
N ASN A 143 4.98 -2.95 -11.56
CA ASN A 143 5.79 -3.57 -12.60
C ASN A 143 7.16 -2.86 -12.75
N GLU A 144 8.04 -3.44 -13.57
CA GLU A 144 9.39 -2.93 -13.77
C GLU A 144 9.41 -1.51 -14.36
N THR A 145 8.50 -1.21 -15.28
CA THR A 145 8.38 0.11 -15.92
C THR A 145 7.98 1.18 -14.89
N GLU A 146 6.96 0.89 -14.08
CA GLU A 146 6.51 1.77 -13.00
C GLU A 146 7.61 1.98 -11.95
N SER A 147 8.33 0.91 -11.59
CA SER A 147 9.47 0.97 -10.67
C SER A 147 10.60 1.86 -11.21
N LYS A 148 10.96 1.72 -12.49
CA LYS A 148 11.96 2.57 -13.17
C LYS A 148 11.52 4.03 -13.22
N GLN A 149 10.24 4.28 -13.56
CA GLN A 149 9.67 5.62 -13.59
C GLN A 149 9.77 6.31 -12.21
N LEU A 150 9.37 5.60 -11.15
CA LEU A 150 9.43 6.10 -9.78
C LEU A 150 10.88 6.33 -9.32
N GLN A 151 11.80 5.40 -9.65
CA GLN A 151 13.21 5.56 -9.34
C GLN A 151 13.82 6.79 -10.05
N THR A 152 13.46 7.02 -11.31
CA THR A 152 13.91 8.18 -12.08
C THR A 152 13.42 9.48 -11.44
N ALA A 153 12.15 9.54 -11.04
CA ALA A 153 11.60 10.68 -10.35
C ALA A 153 12.33 10.93 -9.01
N CYS A 154 12.55 9.89 -8.20
CA CYS A 154 13.31 10.00 -6.95
C CYS A 154 14.76 10.47 -7.21
N ASN A 155 15.41 10.00 -8.27
CA ASN A 155 16.73 10.45 -8.65
C ASN A 155 16.76 11.95 -9.03
N ASN A 156 15.70 12.44 -9.70
CA ASN A 156 15.56 13.87 -9.99
C ASN A 156 15.37 14.69 -8.71
N GLY A 157 14.59 14.17 -7.76
CA GLY A 157 14.47 14.77 -6.42
C GLY A 157 15.82 14.85 -5.68
N VAL A 158 16.65 13.81 -5.75
CA VAL A 158 18.00 13.81 -5.17
C VAL A 158 18.89 14.86 -5.82
N ARG A 159 18.84 15.00 -7.16
CA ARG A 159 19.55 16.08 -7.87
C ARG A 159 19.05 17.45 -7.43
N ALA A 160 17.74 17.63 -7.28
CA ALA A 160 17.15 18.88 -6.83
C ALA A 160 17.60 19.27 -5.42
N ILE A 161 17.74 18.31 -4.48
CA ILE A 161 18.32 18.56 -3.16
C ILE A 161 19.71 19.18 -3.30
N MET A 162 20.54 18.63 -4.17
CA MET A 162 21.91 19.07 -4.37
C MET A 162 22.05 20.30 -5.29
N GLY A 163 20.94 20.86 -5.79
CA GLY A 163 20.96 21.98 -6.72
C GLY A 163 21.51 21.63 -8.11
N LEU A 164 21.48 20.36 -8.48
CA LEU A 164 22.04 19.87 -9.74
C LEU A 164 20.98 19.84 -10.84
N SER A 165 21.39 20.09 -12.08
CA SER A 165 20.51 19.91 -13.25
C SER A 165 20.08 18.45 -13.39
N ARG A 166 18.81 18.26 -13.87
CA ARG A 166 18.32 16.91 -14.19
C ARG A 166 19.10 16.24 -15.33
N TYR A 167 19.76 17.01 -16.16
CA TYR A 167 20.53 16.55 -17.33
C TYR A 167 22.04 16.47 -17.06
N GLY A 168 22.50 16.90 -15.88
CA GLY A 168 23.90 16.82 -15.52
C GLY A 168 24.37 15.37 -15.37
N TYR A 169 25.57 15.09 -15.88
CA TYR A 169 26.21 13.78 -15.70
C TYR A 169 26.73 13.65 -14.27
N VAL A 170 25.99 12.97 -13.43
CA VAL A 170 26.34 12.74 -12.02
C VAL A 170 25.94 11.34 -11.61
N GLU A 171 26.80 10.64 -10.89
CA GLU A 171 26.48 9.34 -10.31
C GLU A 171 25.47 9.50 -9.14
N VAL A 172 24.18 9.39 -9.46
CA VAL A 172 23.10 9.60 -8.48
C VAL A 172 23.12 8.57 -7.36
N SER A 173 23.65 7.37 -7.60
CA SER A 173 23.81 6.34 -6.57
C SER A 173 24.74 6.81 -5.45
N ALA A 174 25.84 7.50 -5.77
CA ALA A 174 26.74 8.10 -4.79
C ALA A 174 26.06 9.22 -3.99
N LEU A 175 25.28 10.08 -4.67
CA LEU A 175 24.50 11.13 -4.00
C LEU A 175 23.47 10.56 -3.05
N ARG A 176 22.75 9.50 -3.45
CA ARG A 176 21.79 8.82 -2.56
C ARG A 176 22.47 8.26 -1.32
N ARG A 177 23.62 7.62 -1.45
CA ARG A 177 24.41 7.13 -0.30
C ARG A 177 24.77 8.27 0.64
N LYS A 178 25.31 9.39 0.11
CA LYS A 178 25.67 10.59 0.89
C LYS A 178 24.47 11.17 1.64
N LEU A 179 23.30 11.20 1.02
CA LEU A 179 22.07 11.73 1.61
C LEU A 179 21.31 10.70 2.45
N ASN A 180 21.77 9.43 2.51
CA ASN A 180 21.11 8.31 3.16
C ASN A 180 19.68 8.07 2.61
N ILE A 181 19.50 8.20 1.29
CA ILE A 181 18.25 7.99 0.57
C ILE A 181 18.32 6.62 -0.13
N PRO A 182 17.46 5.66 0.22
CA PRO A 182 17.45 4.34 -0.39
C PRO A 182 16.96 4.38 -1.84
N SER A 183 17.31 3.34 -2.63
CA SER A 183 16.64 3.09 -3.90
C SER A 183 15.20 2.62 -3.67
N ILE A 184 14.37 2.67 -4.71
CA ILE A 184 12.99 2.15 -4.63
C ILE A 184 13.00 0.65 -4.30
N SER A 185 13.88 -0.14 -4.90
CA SER A 185 14.01 -1.57 -4.59
C SER A 185 14.43 -1.82 -3.14
N THR A 186 15.41 -1.07 -2.65
CA THR A 186 15.83 -1.13 -1.23
C THR A 186 14.68 -0.74 -0.29
N LEU A 187 13.95 0.31 -0.62
CA LEU A 187 12.81 0.77 0.17
C LEU A 187 11.69 -0.28 0.19
N THR A 188 11.35 -0.85 -0.96
CA THR A 188 10.38 -1.93 -1.10
C THR A 188 10.76 -3.12 -0.21
N ASN A 189 12.00 -3.59 -0.29
CA ASN A 189 12.47 -4.70 0.53
C ASN A 189 12.37 -4.40 2.03
N ARG A 190 12.77 -3.17 2.46
CA ARG A 190 12.67 -2.77 3.87
C ARG A 190 11.24 -2.72 4.37
N ILE A 191 10.33 -2.13 3.62
CA ILE A 191 8.91 -2.03 3.98
C ILE A 191 8.29 -3.42 4.06
N THR A 192 8.52 -4.26 3.04
CA THR A 192 7.95 -5.59 2.94
C THR A 192 8.48 -6.52 4.05
N ALA A 193 9.79 -6.49 4.32
CA ALA A 193 10.42 -7.25 5.40
C ALA A 193 9.87 -6.85 6.77
N THR A 194 9.71 -5.55 7.01
CA THR A 194 9.16 -5.04 8.27
C THR A 194 7.69 -5.43 8.45
N ALA A 195 6.91 -5.38 7.37
CA ALA A 195 5.51 -5.79 7.39
C ALA A 195 5.36 -7.31 7.60
N ALA A 196 6.21 -8.11 6.94
CA ALA A 196 6.25 -9.55 7.14
C ALA A 196 6.55 -9.91 8.60
N TRP A 197 7.52 -9.24 9.21
CA TRP A 197 7.81 -9.43 10.63
C TRP A 197 6.61 -9.07 11.51
N LYS A 198 5.97 -7.92 11.29
CA LYS A 198 4.77 -7.51 12.05
C LYS A 198 3.64 -8.55 11.94
N LYS A 199 3.46 -9.14 10.76
CA LYS A 199 2.39 -10.12 10.52
C LYS A 199 2.67 -11.45 11.19
N PHE A 200 3.90 -11.95 11.15
CA PHE A 200 4.22 -13.32 11.48
C PHE A 200 4.98 -13.49 12.80
N HIS A 201 5.54 -12.44 13.40
CA HIS A 201 6.37 -12.52 14.60
C HIS A 201 5.71 -13.30 15.75
N ASN A 202 4.43 -13.05 16.04
CA ASN A 202 3.69 -13.74 17.11
C ASN A 202 2.60 -14.68 16.58
N ASN A 203 2.48 -14.87 15.26
CA ASN A 203 1.40 -15.59 14.60
C ASN A 203 1.96 -16.57 13.56
N ILE A 204 2.95 -17.38 13.97
CA ILE A 204 3.44 -18.45 13.10
C ILE A 204 2.35 -19.52 13.02
N PRO A 205 1.82 -19.85 11.81
CA PRO A 205 0.76 -20.82 11.67
C PRO A 205 1.13 -22.17 12.27
N PRO A 206 0.18 -22.90 12.90
CA PRO A 206 0.41 -24.22 13.48
C PRO A 206 0.96 -25.27 12.50
N SER A 207 0.76 -25.07 11.19
CA SER A 207 1.33 -25.92 10.13
C SER A 207 2.87 -25.98 10.16
N VAL A 208 3.52 -25.05 10.84
CA VAL A 208 4.97 -25.07 11.12
C VAL A 208 5.26 -25.86 12.40
N SER A 209 4.24 -26.34 13.12
CA SER A 209 4.32 -27.10 14.36
C SER A 209 4.29 -28.62 14.14
N GLY A 210 5.23 -29.26 13.52
CA GLY A 210 5.46 -30.71 13.32
C GLY A 210 6.90 -31.11 13.74
N PRO A 211 7.48 -32.25 13.40
CA PRO A 211 8.86 -32.66 13.79
C PRO A 211 9.91 -31.63 13.36
N MET A 212 11.00 -31.52 14.12
CA MET A 212 12.08 -30.53 13.88
C MET A 212 12.74 -30.77 12.50
N THR A 213 12.33 -30.01 11.50
CA THR A 213 12.96 -29.97 10.18
C THR A 213 13.79 -28.70 10.04
N ARG A 214 14.72 -28.64 9.07
CA ARG A 214 15.49 -27.40 8.76
C ARG A 214 14.59 -26.18 8.52
N SER A 215 13.42 -26.39 7.94
CA SER A 215 12.41 -25.34 7.74
C SER A 215 11.86 -24.80 9.07
N ARG A 216 11.79 -25.65 10.09
CA ARG A 216 11.34 -25.28 11.44
C ARG A 216 12.39 -24.49 12.23
N GLU A 217 13.65 -24.87 12.17
CA GLU A 217 14.75 -24.11 12.77
C GLU A 217 14.82 -22.68 12.21
N SER A 218 14.60 -22.54 10.90
CA SER A 218 14.57 -21.24 10.23
C SER A 218 13.24 -20.47 10.39
N GLN A 219 12.21 -21.08 11.01
CA GLN A 219 10.85 -20.51 11.11
C GLN A 219 10.27 -20.11 9.74
N ASN A 220 10.61 -20.82 8.68
CA ASN A 220 10.10 -20.54 7.35
C ASN A 220 8.65 -21.04 7.20
N LEU A 221 7.84 -20.24 6.53
CA LEU A 221 6.49 -20.60 6.15
C LEU A 221 6.48 -21.41 4.85
N PRO A 222 5.46 -22.26 4.62
CA PRO A 222 5.28 -22.95 3.36
C PRO A 222 5.28 -21.97 2.19
N HIS A 223 5.85 -22.42 1.05
CA HIS A 223 5.84 -21.59 -0.17
C HIS A 223 4.39 -21.33 -0.58
N PRO A 224 3.99 -20.07 -0.81
CA PRO A 224 2.63 -19.77 -1.21
C PRO A 224 2.37 -20.30 -2.63
N ASP A 225 1.17 -20.88 -2.82
CA ASP A 225 0.71 -21.22 -4.17
C ASP A 225 0.45 -19.92 -4.94
N GLN A 226 1.21 -19.70 -6.01
CA GLN A 226 1.12 -18.47 -6.84
C GLN A 226 0.00 -18.56 -7.90
N ARG A 227 -0.72 -19.69 -7.98
CA ARG A 227 -1.82 -19.90 -8.91
C ARG A 227 -3.09 -19.21 -8.42
N GLY A 228 -3.28 -17.95 -8.79
CA GLY A 228 -4.53 -17.22 -8.52
C GLY A 228 -4.35 -15.75 -8.22
N HIS A 229 -5.18 -14.93 -8.87
CA HIS A 229 -5.11 -13.46 -8.83
C HIS A 229 -5.31 -12.84 -7.43
N LEU A 230 -4.54 -11.84 -7.15
CA LEU A 230 -4.72 -10.65 -6.29
C LEU A 230 -4.97 -10.83 -4.78
N GLY A 231 -5.91 -11.65 -4.33
CA GLY A 231 -6.12 -11.88 -2.88
C GLY A 231 -4.99 -12.67 -2.23
N LYS A 232 -4.29 -13.48 -3.02
CA LYS A 232 -3.10 -14.23 -2.59
C LYS A 232 -1.80 -13.43 -2.69
N LEU A 233 -1.79 -12.32 -3.42
CA LEU A 233 -0.58 -11.59 -3.75
C LEU A 233 0.07 -10.95 -2.51
N SER A 234 -0.67 -10.22 -1.69
CA SER A 234 -0.12 -9.58 -0.49
C SER A 234 0.35 -10.62 0.55
N SER A 235 -0.42 -11.69 0.73
CA SER A 235 -0.05 -12.80 1.62
C SER A 235 1.19 -13.51 1.12
N SER A 236 1.27 -13.80 -0.19
CA SER A 236 2.42 -14.45 -0.83
C SER A 236 3.68 -13.61 -0.73
N ILE A 237 3.59 -12.31 -1.01
CA ILE A 237 4.71 -11.37 -0.91
C ILE A 237 5.26 -11.32 0.51
N LEU A 238 4.38 -11.22 1.52
CA LEU A 238 4.81 -11.19 2.91
C LEU A 238 5.41 -12.51 3.37
N THR A 239 4.88 -13.65 2.92
CA THR A 239 5.46 -14.98 3.20
C THR A 239 6.85 -15.12 2.59
N LEU A 240 7.03 -14.71 1.34
CA LEU A 240 8.34 -14.74 0.68
C LEU A 240 9.34 -13.80 1.37
N ALA A 241 8.88 -12.62 1.77
CA ALA A 241 9.70 -11.67 2.51
C ALA A 241 10.10 -12.21 3.88
N TRP A 242 9.17 -12.84 4.62
CA TRP A 242 9.45 -13.52 5.88
C TRP A 242 10.50 -14.62 5.72
N ASN A 243 10.35 -15.47 4.70
CA ASN A 243 11.29 -16.58 4.46
C ASN A 243 12.71 -16.10 4.14
N LYS A 244 12.86 -14.89 3.56
CA LYS A 244 14.15 -14.26 3.30
C LYS A 244 14.79 -13.62 4.54
N LEU A 245 14.04 -13.44 5.63
CA LEU A 245 14.60 -12.86 6.85
C LEU A 245 15.51 -13.86 7.57
N ASP A 246 16.63 -13.35 8.06
CA ASP A 246 17.52 -14.09 8.96
C ASP A 246 16.78 -14.48 10.26
N SER A 247 17.15 -15.62 10.85
CA SER A 247 16.63 -16.12 12.13
C SER A 247 16.79 -15.07 13.26
N ILE A 248 17.89 -14.33 13.26
CA ILE A 248 18.16 -13.26 14.21
C ILE A 248 17.13 -12.11 14.12
N ILE A 249 16.66 -11.81 12.90
CA ILE A 249 15.62 -10.79 12.69
C ILE A 249 14.26 -11.34 13.10
N LYS A 250 13.96 -12.59 12.72
CA LYS A 250 12.69 -13.27 13.08
C LYS A 250 12.47 -13.35 14.58
N LYS A 251 13.53 -13.63 15.35
CA LYS A 251 13.53 -13.75 16.82
C LYS A 251 13.65 -12.40 17.54
N SER A 252 13.70 -11.27 16.85
CA SER A 252 13.81 -9.97 17.49
C SER A 252 12.52 -9.60 18.22
N GLU A 253 12.62 -9.12 19.44
CA GLU A 253 11.47 -8.82 20.33
C GLU A 253 10.85 -7.45 20.08
N SER A 254 11.60 -6.50 19.49
CA SER A 254 11.11 -5.15 19.27
C SER A 254 11.14 -4.71 17.82
N LEU A 255 10.12 -3.95 17.41
CA LEU A 255 10.02 -3.36 16.08
C LEU A 255 11.20 -2.42 15.77
N TYR A 256 11.72 -1.72 16.79
CA TYR A 256 12.88 -0.84 16.63
C TYR A 256 14.12 -1.63 16.21
N THR A 257 14.39 -2.73 16.93
CA THR A 257 15.52 -3.63 16.61
C THR A 257 15.38 -4.22 15.21
N VAL A 258 14.17 -4.66 14.82
CA VAL A 258 13.89 -5.18 13.48
C VAL A 258 14.16 -4.15 12.40
N LYS A 259 13.64 -2.92 12.56
CA LYS A 259 13.88 -1.84 11.58
C LYS A 259 15.37 -1.57 11.38
N ASN A 260 16.16 -1.57 12.43
CA ASN A 260 17.62 -1.36 12.35
C ASN A 260 18.32 -2.52 11.65
N LYS A 261 17.99 -3.77 12.00
CA LYS A 261 18.55 -4.97 11.36
C LYS A 261 18.14 -5.07 9.88
N VAL A 262 16.88 -4.82 9.56
CA VAL A 262 16.39 -4.78 8.17
C VAL A 262 17.08 -3.67 7.37
N LYS A 263 17.32 -2.51 7.98
CA LYS A 263 18.08 -1.42 7.35
C LYS A 263 19.52 -1.83 7.09
N ALA A 264 20.13 -2.62 7.97
CA ALA A 264 21.48 -3.15 7.79
C ALA A 264 21.54 -4.25 6.72
N LEU A 265 20.54 -5.12 6.66
CA LEU A 265 20.43 -6.21 5.68
C LEU A 265 20.28 -5.66 4.25
N TYR A 266 19.44 -4.65 4.06
CA TYR A 266 19.19 -4.00 2.77
C TYR A 266 19.91 -2.64 2.73
N LYS A 267 21.24 -2.67 2.73
CA LYS A 267 22.07 -1.48 2.49
C LYS A 267 22.03 -1.15 1.00
N HIS A 268 21.75 0.11 0.68
CA HIS A 268 21.75 0.81 -0.64
C HIS A 268 21.69 -0.02 -1.90
#